data_1527e642416cf3369e1ad14abfad2d39
#
_entry.id   1527e642416cf3369e1ad14abfad2d39
#
_cell.length_a   1.000
_cell.length_b   1.000
_cell.length_c   1.000
_cell.angle_alpha   90.00
_cell.angle_beta   90.00
_cell.angle_gamma   90.00
#
_symmetry.space_group_name_H-M   'P 1'
#
loop_
_entity.id
_entity.type
_entity.pdbx_description
1 polymer ?
#
loop_
_entity_poly.entity_id
_entity_poly.type
_entity_poly.pdbx_seq_one_letter_code
_entity_poly.pdbx_strand_id
1 'polypeptide(L)'
;VSGSERDPAVSEAFSESDYRRAIDILQHHYNVILTDCGTGLMHSAMAGVLDLANTLVLVTSPALDGAQSASATLDWLNLHGYDQLAANAVVVVSAGAPGKPTIDMAKVTDHFASRTRAVHTIPYDRHLAEGAVVDLERMAPATLSAYQHLAATVAADFGSWHRHAAH
;
A
#
# COMPACT_ATOMS: atom_id res chain seq x y z
N VAL A 1 -14.50 12.55 13.79
CA VAL A 1 -15.54 12.87 12.83
C VAL A 1 -15.95 11.57 12.19
N SER A 2 -17.21 11.21 12.42
CA SER A 2 -18.00 10.11 11.93
C SER A 2 -17.54 9.63 10.55
N GLY A 3 -17.21 8.34 10.44
CA GLY A 3 -17.02 7.70 9.15
C GLY A 3 -18.25 7.91 8.31
N SER A 4 -18.15 8.72 7.27
CA SER A 4 -19.17 8.80 6.26
C SER A 4 -19.28 7.40 5.65
N GLU A 5 -20.44 6.76 5.84
CA GLU A 5 -20.87 5.65 5.01
C GLU A 5 -20.60 6.05 3.57
N ARG A 6 -19.62 5.40 2.94
CA ARG A 6 -19.35 5.60 1.52
C ARG A 6 -20.58 5.07 0.81
N ASP A 7 -21.37 5.97 0.24
CA ASP A 7 -22.48 5.60 -0.60
C ASP A 7 -21.95 4.70 -1.74
N PRO A 8 -22.39 3.45 -1.86
CA PRO A 8 -21.94 2.54 -2.91
C PRO A 8 -22.14 3.14 -4.31
N ALA A 9 -23.15 3.97 -4.51
CA ALA A 9 -23.43 4.65 -5.77
C ALA A 9 -22.34 5.67 -6.16
N VAL A 10 -21.65 6.28 -5.19
CA VAL A 10 -20.54 7.21 -5.47
C VAL A 10 -19.26 6.44 -5.84
N SER A 11 -19.07 5.26 -5.26
CA SER A 11 -17.92 4.39 -5.58
C SER A 11 -18.03 3.80 -7.00
N GLU A 12 -19.24 3.49 -7.47
CA GLU A 12 -19.50 3.03 -8.85
C GLU A 12 -19.39 4.16 -9.89
N ALA A 13 -19.55 5.42 -9.48
CA ALA A 13 -19.50 6.58 -10.38
C ALA A 13 -18.07 7.01 -10.74
N PHE A 14 -17.05 6.63 -9.97
CA PHE A 14 -15.66 7.03 -10.22
C PHE A 14 -14.99 6.05 -11.19
N SER A 15 -14.87 6.47 -12.43
CA SER A 15 -14.35 5.65 -13.52
C SER A 15 -12.81 5.69 -13.62
N GLU A 16 -12.26 4.77 -14.40
CA GLU A 16 -10.83 4.78 -14.77
C GLU A 16 -10.43 6.12 -15.43
N SER A 17 -11.26 6.67 -16.32
CA SER A 17 -10.99 7.92 -16.99
C SER A 17 -10.98 9.12 -16.04
N ASP A 18 -11.82 9.11 -15.00
CA ASP A 18 -11.82 10.15 -13.98
C ASP A 18 -10.55 10.09 -13.14
N TYR A 19 -10.11 8.87 -12.78
CA TYR A 19 -8.84 8.67 -12.08
C TYR A 19 -7.65 9.19 -12.90
N ARG A 20 -7.55 8.79 -14.18
CA ARG A 20 -6.46 9.23 -15.06
C ARG A 20 -6.41 10.74 -15.20
N ARG A 21 -7.58 11.40 -15.37
CA ARG A 21 -7.66 12.86 -15.41
C ARG A 21 -7.23 13.51 -14.09
N ALA A 22 -7.61 12.95 -12.95
CA ALA A 22 -7.20 13.45 -11.64
C ALA A 22 -5.68 13.37 -11.47
N ILE A 23 -5.07 12.22 -11.80
CA ILE A 23 -3.62 12.04 -11.72
C ILE A 23 -2.90 12.99 -12.68
N ASP A 24 -3.40 13.18 -13.90
CA ASP A 24 -2.82 14.11 -14.87
C ASP A 24 -2.74 15.54 -14.31
N ILE A 25 -3.75 15.98 -13.61
CA ILE A 25 -3.74 17.30 -12.95
C ILE A 25 -2.77 17.31 -11.76
N LEU A 26 -2.84 16.30 -10.89
CA LEU A 26 -2.08 16.26 -9.64
C LEU A 26 -0.56 16.19 -9.88
N GLN A 27 -0.11 15.46 -10.89
CA GLN A 27 1.31 15.32 -11.20
C GLN A 27 2.00 16.63 -11.59
N HIS A 28 1.24 17.65 -12.01
CA HIS A 28 1.79 18.99 -12.28
C HIS A 28 2.04 19.81 -11.01
N HIS A 29 1.48 19.37 -9.88
CA HIS A 29 1.53 20.13 -8.62
C HIS A 29 2.25 19.35 -7.49
N TYR A 30 2.33 18.03 -7.60
CA TYR A 30 2.84 17.16 -6.53
C TYR A 30 3.89 16.17 -7.06
N ASN A 31 4.99 16.04 -6.33
CA ASN A 31 6.05 15.08 -6.64
C ASN A 31 5.72 13.65 -6.13
N VAL A 32 4.82 13.55 -5.16
CA VAL A 32 4.37 12.28 -4.58
C VAL A 32 2.85 12.30 -4.49
N ILE A 33 2.21 11.28 -5.05
CA ILE A 33 0.78 11.06 -4.99
C ILE A 33 0.54 9.70 -4.36
N LEU A 34 -0.23 9.66 -3.28
CA LEU A 34 -0.63 8.42 -2.62
C LEU A 34 -2.09 8.14 -2.93
N THR A 35 -2.36 7.01 -3.56
CA THR A 35 -3.73 6.55 -3.85
C THR A 35 -4.12 5.49 -2.85
N ASP A 36 -5.14 5.77 -2.03
CA ASP A 36 -5.76 4.76 -1.17
C ASP A 36 -6.79 3.96 -2.00
N CYS A 37 -6.45 2.71 -2.27
CA CYS A 37 -7.28 1.81 -3.06
C CYS A 37 -8.36 1.08 -2.24
N GLY A 38 -8.40 1.27 -0.92
CA GLY A 38 -9.29 0.52 -0.03
C GLY A 38 -9.00 -0.98 -0.05
N THR A 39 -10.05 -1.80 0.06
CA THR A 39 -9.94 -3.26 0.06
C THR A 39 -10.43 -3.85 -1.27
N GLY A 40 -9.53 -4.50 -1.99
CA GLY A 40 -9.85 -5.28 -3.20
C GLY A 40 -9.54 -4.59 -4.53
N LEU A 41 -9.29 -5.43 -5.53
CA LEU A 41 -8.89 -5.02 -6.89
C LEU A 41 -10.07 -4.88 -7.88
N MET A 42 -11.30 -4.94 -7.39
CA MET A 42 -12.50 -5.09 -8.23
C MET A 42 -13.18 -3.76 -8.63
N HIS A 43 -12.56 -2.61 -8.34
CA HIS A 43 -13.13 -1.32 -8.69
C HIS A 43 -12.89 -0.97 -10.16
N SER A 44 -13.83 -0.29 -10.79
CA SER A 44 -13.74 0.15 -12.20
C SER A 44 -12.52 1.02 -12.50
N ALA A 45 -12.04 1.80 -11.51
CA ALA A 45 -10.85 2.64 -11.66
C ALA A 45 -9.53 1.88 -11.45
N MET A 46 -9.54 0.62 -11.00
CA MET A 46 -8.33 -0.10 -10.57
C MET A 46 -7.33 -0.31 -11.69
N ALA A 47 -7.77 -0.58 -12.91
CA ALA A 47 -6.88 -0.68 -14.07
C ALA A 47 -6.07 0.60 -14.25
N GLY A 48 -6.72 1.77 -14.20
CA GLY A 48 -6.04 3.06 -14.29
C GLY A 48 -5.07 3.32 -13.14
N VAL A 49 -5.40 2.86 -11.92
CA VAL A 49 -4.51 2.95 -10.75
C VAL A 49 -3.26 2.12 -10.98
N LEU A 50 -3.40 0.86 -11.35
CA LEU A 50 -2.27 -0.06 -11.55
C LEU A 50 -1.39 0.35 -12.73
N ASP A 51 -1.98 0.83 -13.82
CA ASP A 51 -1.24 1.29 -15.00
C ASP A 51 -0.38 2.54 -14.73
N LEU A 52 -0.83 3.41 -13.83
CA LEU A 52 -0.13 4.65 -13.50
C LEU A 52 0.75 4.54 -12.25
N ALA A 53 0.64 3.46 -11.49
CA ALA A 53 1.39 3.27 -10.27
C ALA A 53 2.88 3.02 -10.56
N ASN A 54 3.75 3.79 -9.92
CA ASN A 54 5.19 3.55 -9.94
C ASN A 54 5.60 2.49 -8.90
N THR A 55 4.94 2.46 -7.76
CA THR A 55 5.17 1.53 -6.66
C THR A 55 3.85 1.10 -6.06
N LEU A 56 3.72 -0.18 -5.76
CA LEU A 56 2.61 -0.73 -4.99
C LEU A 56 3.07 -0.95 -3.55
N VAL A 57 2.29 -0.44 -2.59
CA VAL A 57 2.42 -0.78 -1.18
C VAL A 57 1.25 -1.68 -0.80
N LEU A 58 1.54 -2.95 -0.53
CA LEU A 58 0.54 -3.96 -0.17
C LEU A 58 0.52 -4.15 1.34
N VAL A 59 -0.55 -3.66 1.98
CA VAL A 59 -0.70 -3.73 3.43
C VAL A 59 -1.48 -4.99 3.81
N THR A 60 -0.95 -5.74 4.77
CA THR A 60 -1.57 -6.96 5.30
C THR A 60 -1.46 -7.04 6.82
N SER A 61 -2.24 -7.93 7.44
CA SER A 61 -2.17 -8.23 8.87
C SER A 61 -1.17 -9.36 9.17
N PRO A 62 -0.64 -9.44 10.41
CA PRO A 62 0.20 -10.56 10.85
C PRO A 62 -0.65 -11.78 11.22
N ALA A 63 -1.53 -12.21 10.31
CA ALA A 63 -2.43 -13.33 10.45
C ALA A 63 -2.43 -14.17 9.16
N LEU A 64 -2.83 -15.44 9.25
CA LEU A 64 -2.77 -16.38 8.12
C LEU A 64 -3.67 -15.93 6.96
N ASP A 65 -4.87 -15.47 7.25
CA ASP A 65 -5.83 -14.96 6.27
C ASP A 65 -5.31 -13.70 5.56
N GLY A 66 -4.68 -12.79 6.31
CA GLY A 66 -4.02 -11.62 5.74
C GLY A 66 -2.89 -12.01 4.79
N ALA A 67 -2.00 -12.91 5.20
CA ALA A 67 -0.90 -13.40 4.35
C ALA A 67 -1.41 -14.11 3.09
N GLN A 68 -2.48 -14.91 3.21
CA GLN A 68 -3.12 -15.58 2.06
C GLN A 68 -3.75 -14.57 1.10
N SER A 69 -4.46 -13.57 1.61
CA SER A 69 -5.07 -12.52 0.79
C SER A 69 -4.01 -11.68 0.04
N ALA A 70 -2.93 -11.30 0.72
CA ALA A 70 -1.82 -10.59 0.10
C ALA A 70 -1.13 -11.44 -0.98
N SER A 71 -0.93 -12.73 -0.72
CA SER A 71 -0.35 -13.67 -1.70
C SER A 71 -1.25 -13.80 -2.94
N ALA A 72 -2.57 -13.95 -2.75
CA ALA A 72 -3.53 -14.01 -3.84
C ALA A 72 -3.56 -12.71 -4.66
N THR A 73 -3.37 -11.56 -4.02
CA THR A 73 -3.25 -10.26 -4.70
C THR A 73 -2.02 -10.23 -5.61
N LEU A 74 -0.85 -10.68 -5.14
CA LEU A 74 0.36 -10.76 -5.95
C LEU A 74 0.22 -11.76 -7.10
N ASP A 75 -0.44 -12.89 -6.88
CA ASP A 75 -0.73 -13.88 -7.93
C ASP A 75 -1.65 -13.28 -9.00
N TRP A 76 -2.69 -12.56 -8.58
CA TRP A 76 -3.60 -11.87 -9.50
C TRP A 76 -2.86 -10.83 -10.35
N LEU A 77 -1.99 -10.01 -9.76
CA LEU A 77 -1.18 -9.03 -10.49
C LEU A 77 -0.31 -9.69 -11.56
N ASN A 78 0.37 -10.78 -11.21
CA ASN A 78 1.19 -11.53 -12.15
C ASN A 78 0.36 -12.12 -13.32
N LEU A 79 -0.84 -12.63 -13.05
CA LEU A 79 -1.73 -13.19 -14.07
C LEU A 79 -2.32 -12.13 -15.02
N HIS A 80 -2.39 -10.87 -14.57
CA HIS A 80 -2.99 -9.78 -15.35
C HIS A 80 -1.97 -8.83 -15.99
N GLY A 81 -0.69 -9.22 -16.03
CA GLY A 81 0.35 -8.46 -16.73
C GLY A 81 1.01 -7.35 -15.89
N TYR A 82 0.78 -7.35 -14.56
CA TYR A 82 1.41 -6.42 -13.63
C TYR A 82 2.60 -7.05 -12.87
N ASP A 83 3.29 -8.01 -13.49
CA ASP A 83 4.41 -8.76 -12.91
C ASP A 83 5.54 -7.85 -12.43
N GLN A 84 5.87 -6.80 -13.17
CA GLN A 84 6.89 -5.82 -12.78
C GLN A 84 6.45 -5.01 -11.55
N LEU A 85 5.17 -4.61 -11.50
CA LEU A 85 4.63 -3.89 -10.36
C LEU A 85 4.58 -4.79 -9.11
N ALA A 86 4.21 -6.06 -9.27
CA ALA A 86 4.22 -7.05 -8.19
C ALA A 86 5.65 -7.32 -7.67
N ALA A 87 6.63 -7.52 -8.56
CA ALA A 87 8.03 -7.74 -8.18
C ALA A 87 8.64 -6.54 -7.47
N ASN A 88 8.24 -5.31 -7.84
CA ASN A 88 8.69 -4.07 -7.22
C ASN A 88 7.81 -3.62 -6.03
N ALA A 89 6.80 -4.38 -5.67
CA ALA A 89 5.93 -4.05 -4.54
C ALA A 89 6.68 -4.04 -3.21
N VAL A 90 6.18 -3.24 -2.28
CA VAL A 90 6.59 -3.22 -0.89
C VAL A 90 5.47 -3.81 -0.05
N VAL A 91 5.72 -4.93 0.63
CA VAL A 91 4.74 -5.53 1.53
C VAL A 91 4.90 -4.95 2.93
N VAL A 92 3.79 -4.54 3.53
CA VAL A 92 3.74 -4.00 4.89
C VAL A 92 2.86 -4.92 5.75
N VAL A 93 3.48 -5.60 6.70
CA VAL A 93 2.76 -6.40 7.69
C VAL A 93 2.49 -5.53 8.90
N SER A 94 1.25 -5.06 9.06
CA SER A 94 0.85 -4.12 10.10
C SER A 94 0.04 -4.78 11.19
N ALA A 95 0.49 -4.66 12.45
CA ALA A 95 -0.21 -5.20 13.60
C ALA A 95 -1.38 -4.28 14.00
N GLY A 96 -2.63 -4.75 13.84
CA GLY A 96 -3.84 -4.03 14.23
C GLY A 96 -4.25 -4.20 15.69
N ALA A 97 -3.61 -5.11 16.44
CA ALA A 97 -3.91 -5.41 17.84
C ALA A 97 -2.64 -5.65 18.65
N PRO A 98 -2.67 -5.41 19.98
CA PRO A 98 -1.54 -5.72 20.84
C PRO A 98 -1.35 -7.23 20.97
N GLY A 99 -0.11 -7.66 21.20
CA GLY A 99 0.24 -9.05 21.42
C GLY A 99 1.23 -9.61 20.41
N LYS A 100 1.57 -10.87 20.58
CA LYS A 100 2.44 -11.57 19.62
C LYS A 100 1.59 -12.11 18.46
N PRO A 101 2.12 -12.06 17.23
CA PRO A 101 1.49 -12.72 16.09
C PRO A 101 1.24 -14.20 16.38
N THR A 102 0.12 -14.73 15.90
CA THR A 102 -0.21 -16.17 16.01
C THR A 102 0.49 -17.03 14.96
N ILE A 103 1.12 -16.38 13.99
CA ILE A 103 1.85 -17.01 12.89
C ILE A 103 3.35 -16.77 13.00
N ASP A 104 4.12 -17.61 12.35
CA ASP A 104 5.57 -17.47 12.25
C ASP A 104 5.92 -16.31 11.31
N MET A 105 6.22 -15.16 11.90
CA MET A 105 6.53 -13.94 11.15
C MET A 105 7.77 -14.07 10.27
N ALA A 106 8.74 -14.91 10.66
CA ALA A 106 9.92 -15.14 9.82
C ALA A 106 9.51 -15.81 8.50
N LYS A 107 8.67 -16.85 8.55
CA LYS A 107 8.16 -17.50 7.34
C LYS A 107 7.34 -16.56 6.45
N VAL A 108 6.51 -15.72 7.05
CA VAL A 108 5.73 -14.73 6.28
C VAL A 108 6.63 -13.73 5.60
N THR A 109 7.63 -13.21 6.33
CA THR A 109 8.60 -12.27 5.78
C THR A 109 9.41 -12.90 4.65
N ASP A 110 9.92 -14.12 4.84
CA ASP A 110 10.69 -14.85 3.82
C ASP A 110 9.85 -15.14 2.57
N HIS A 111 8.58 -15.51 2.76
CA HIS A 111 7.65 -15.77 1.67
C HIS A 111 7.47 -14.52 0.78
N PHE A 112 7.22 -13.36 1.37
CA PHE A 112 7.05 -12.13 0.59
C PHE A 112 8.38 -11.57 0.08
N ALA A 113 9.48 -11.68 0.84
CA ALA A 113 10.80 -11.21 0.42
C ALA A 113 11.32 -11.93 -0.84
N SER A 114 10.89 -13.18 -1.07
CA SER A 114 11.23 -13.92 -2.30
C SER A 114 10.44 -13.47 -3.54
N ARG A 115 9.37 -12.68 -3.36
CA ARG A 115 8.40 -12.31 -4.41
C ARG A 115 8.30 -10.83 -4.67
N THR A 116 8.79 -10.00 -3.75
CA THR A 116 8.63 -8.55 -3.77
C THR A 116 9.94 -7.86 -3.41
N ARG A 117 10.02 -6.57 -3.68
CA ARG A 117 11.22 -5.77 -3.45
C ARG A 117 11.61 -5.65 -1.97
N ALA A 118 10.64 -5.50 -1.10
CA ALA A 118 10.88 -5.33 0.34
C ALA A 118 9.67 -5.73 1.17
N VAL A 119 9.95 -6.11 2.42
CA VAL A 119 8.94 -6.39 3.43
C VAL A 119 9.24 -5.57 4.68
N HIS A 120 8.25 -4.83 5.15
CA HIS A 120 8.32 -4.06 6.40
C HIS A 120 7.29 -4.55 7.40
N THR A 121 7.66 -4.55 8.67
CA THR A 121 6.73 -4.85 9.76
C THR A 121 6.48 -3.57 10.57
N ILE A 122 5.21 -3.20 10.71
CA ILE A 122 4.78 -2.09 11.55
C ILE A 122 4.20 -2.66 12.83
N PRO A 123 4.78 -2.36 14.00
CA PRO A 123 4.28 -2.85 15.27
C PRO A 123 2.93 -2.20 15.61
N TYR A 124 2.17 -2.84 16.53
CA TYR A 124 0.97 -2.23 17.08
C TYR A 124 1.30 -0.90 17.77
N ASP A 125 0.51 0.10 17.47
CA ASP A 125 0.59 1.41 18.10
C ASP A 125 -0.79 1.84 18.61
N ARG A 126 -0.85 2.17 19.89
CA ARG A 126 -2.09 2.56 20.54
C ARG A 126 -2.68 3.85 19.94
N HIS A 127 -1.83 4.83 19.65
CA HIS A 127 -2.27 6.09 19.06
C HIS A 127 -2.90 5.88 17.68
N LEU A 128 -2.28 5.04 16.84
CA LEU A 128 -2.84 4.71 15.53
C LEU A 128 -4.15 3.91 15.64
N ALA A 129 -4.26 3.02 16.63
CA ALA A 129 -5.47 2.24 16.89
C ALA A 129 -6.67 3.08 17.36
N GLU A 130 -6.45 4.29 17.87
CA GLU A 130 -7.51 5.23 18.26
C GLU A 130 -8.31 5.73 17.02
N GLY A 131 -7.77 5.60 15.81
CA GLY A 131 -8.44 6.00 14.56
C GLY A 131 -8.70 7.51 14.44
N ALA A 132 -8.00 8.31 15.24
CA ALA A 132 -8.06 9.77 15.23
C ALA A 132 -7.03 10.38 14.26
N VAL A 133 -6.89 11.71 14.31
CA VAL A 133 -5.82 12.39 13.56
C VAL A 133 -4.46 11.88 14.04
N VAL A 134 -3.64 11.46 13.09
CA VAL A 134 -2.30 10.94 13.36
C VAL A 134 -1.38 12.09 13.81
N ASP A 135 -0.83 11.93 15.01
CA ASP A 135 0.17 12.83 15.58
C ASP A 135 1.48 12.06 15.75
N LEU A 136 2.50 12.46 15.03
CA LEU A 136 3.80 11.79 15.03
C LEU A 136 4.50 11.82 16.40
N GLU A 137 4.24 12.86 17.21
CA GLU A 137 4.82 12.99 18.55
C GLU A 137 4.19 12.00 19.56
N ARG A 138 2.97 11.52 19.27
CA ARG A 138 2.25 10.52 20.08
C ARG A 138 2.54 9.08 19.69
N MET A 139 3.16 8.87 18.54
CA MET A 139 3.53 7.53 18.08
C MET A 139 4.66 6.94 18.95
N ALA A 140 4.60 5.64 19.18
CA ALA A 140 5.71 4.93 19.82
C ALA A 140 6.99 5.05 18.94
N PRO A 141 8.18 5.25 19.55
CA PRO A 141 9.42 5.40 18.79
C PRO A 141 9.70 4.25 17.82
N ALA A 142 9.37 3.01 18.19
CA ALA A 142 9.52 1.85 17.31
C ALA A 142 8.62 1.92 16.07
N THR A 143 7.38 2.40 16.24
CA THR A 143 6.43 2.58 15.14
C THR A 143 6.89 3.70 14.21
N LEU A 144 7.29 4.83 14.78
CA LEU A 144 7.81 5.96 13.99
C LEU A 144 9.05 5.53 13.17
N SER A 145 10.00 4.82 13.79
CA SER A 145 11.17 4.28 13.10
C SER A 145 10.79 3.32 11.97
N ALA A 146 9.81 2.44 12.19
CA ALA A 146 9.33 1.51 11.16
C ALA A 146 8.75 2.24 9.95
N TYR A 147 7.94 3.28 10.17
CA TYR A 147 7.41 4.12 9.07
C TYR A 147 8.50 4.93 8.37
N GLN A 148 9.52 5.41 9.08
CA GLN A 148 10.67 6.09 8.46
C GLN A 148 11.45 5.15 7.52
N HIS A 149 11.67 3.89 7.94
CA HIS A 149 12.30 2.89 7.07
C HIS A 149 11.44 2.55 5.85
N LEU A 150 10.12 2.40 6.04
CA LEU A 150 9.18 2.20 4.93
C LEU A 150 9.25 3.38 3.94
N ALA A 151 9.18 4.60 4.44
CA ALA A 151 9.26 5.81 3.61
C ALA A 151 10.59 5.89 2.85
N ALA A 152 11.71 5.56 3.49
CA ALA A 152 13.01 5.51 2.84
C ALA A 152 13.06 4.45 1.72
N THR A 153 12.46 3.26 1.95
CA THR A 153 12.37 2.21 0.92
C THR A 153 11.55 2.67 -0.28
N VAL A 154 10.39 3.30 -0.06
CA VAL A 154 9.55 3.82 -1.14
C VAL A 154 10.26 4.95 -1.90
N ALA A 155 10.92 5.85 -1.18
CA ALA A 155 11.61 7.00 -1.77
C ALA A 155 12.90 6.64 -2.54
N ALA A 156 13.47 5.47 -2.30
CA ALA A 156 14.74 5.06 -2.94
C ALA A 156 14.67 5.06 -4.48
N ASP A 157 13.49 4.86 -5.05
CA ASP A 157 13.27 4.80 -6.49
C ASP A 157 12.86 6.14 -7.12
N PHE A 158 12.59 7.19 -6.34
CA PHE A 158 12.13 8.47 -6.90
C PHE A 158 13.08 9.06 -7.95
N GLY A 159 14.39 8.85 -7.81
CA GLY A 159 15.38 9.32 -8.77
C GLY A 159 15.48 8.48 -10.05
N SER A 160 14.96 7.27 -10.09
CA SER A 160 15.02 6.39 -11.27
C SER A 160 13.89 6.68 -12.26
N TRP A 161 12.73 7.14 -11.79
CA TRP A 161 11.55 7.38 -12.62
C TRP A 161 11.68 8.59 -13.56
N HIS A 162 12.39 9.63 -13.14
CA HIS A 162 12.64 10.80 -14.00
C HIS A 162 13.49 10.49 -15.23
N ARG A 163 14.22 9.36 -15.25
CA ARG A 163 15.04 8.97 -16.39
C ARG A 163 14.29 8.25 -17.51
N HIS A 164 13.08 7.72 -17.22
CA HIS A 164 12.27 6.99 -18.19
C HIS A 164 11.20 7.86 -18.86
N ALA A 165 10.86 9.01 -18.28
CA ALA A 165 9.88 9.96 -18.82
C ALA A 165 10.46 10.93 -19.86
N ALA A 166 11.77 10.85 -20.17
CA ALA A 166 12.48 11.77 -21.07
C ALA A 166 12.81 11.16 -22.46
N HIS A 167 12.07 10.09 -22.86
CA HIS A 167 12.21 9.50 -24.21
C HIS A 167 10.87 9.41 -24.91
#